data_51bcabab888fa67da4a05632f473ff60
#
_entry.id   51bcabab888fa67da4a05632f473ff60
#
_cell.length_a   1.000
_cell.length_b   1.000
_cell.length_c   1.000
_cell.angle_alpha   90.00
_cell.angle_beta   90.00
_cell.angle_gamma   90.00
#
_symmetry.space_group_name_H-M   'P 1'
#
loop_
_entity.id
_entity.type
_entity.pdbx_description
1 polymer ?
#
loop_
_entity_poly.entity_id
_entity_poly.type
_entity_poly.pdbx_seq_one_letter_code
_entity_poly.pdbx_strand_id
1 'polypeptide(L)'
;MDLELLDWLNTHTFVEEAKYQELAYAEKAYDIFADDMRKSATTRACVFGTIHNEATLLLMEKLEEAGIKGFVGKVNMDRNSPDYLCEASAAQSAKDTEEWIKASKQFENIRPILTPRFIPTCTDELMEELSDLQKKYDLPMQSHLSENFGEITWVQELCPDTSFYGEAYNKYGMFGNDCKTIMAHCVHSTEDEIKMMKDQGVFIAHCPESNTNLSSGVAPIRKYLDMGMKIGLGSDVAAGSTLSMFTAMSMAIQCSKLRWR
;
A
#
# COMPACT_ATOMS: atom_id res chain seq x y z
N MET A 1 18.42 -9.39 2.56
CA MET A 1 17.55 -9.74 3.70
C MET A 1 17.13 -11.18 3.51
N ASP A 2 17.28 -12.04 4.54
CA ASP A 2 16.99 -13.47 4.40
C ASP A 2 15.68 -13.83 5.11
N LEU A 3 14.69 -12.93 5.07
CA LEU A 3 13.39 -13.08 5.72
C LEU A 3 12.27 -13.02 4.68
N GLU A 4 11.27 -13.86 4.87
CA GLU A 4 10.02 -13.76 4.12
C GLU A 4 9.16 -12.60 4.64
N LEU A 5 8.15 -12.19 3.85
CA LEU A 5 7.32 -11.01 4.10
C LEU A 5 6.78 -10.94 5.54
N LEU A 6 6.10 -11.99 6.02
CA LEU A 6 5.44 -11.95 7.33
C LEU A 6 6.44 -11.89 8.50
N ASP A 7 7.57 -12.57 8.38
CA ASP A 7 8.65 -12.48 9.37
C ASP A 7 9.30 -11.10 9.37
N TRP A 8 9.51 -10.53 8.18
CA TRP A 8 10.06 -9.18 8.04
C TRP A 8 9.12 -8.10 8.61
N LEU A 9 7.82 -8.21 8.35
CA LEU A 9 6.82 -7.31 8.93
C LEU A 9 6.89 -7.30 10.46
N ASN A 10 6.89 -8.48 11.09
CA ASN A 10 6.87 -8.62 12.54
C ASN A 10 8.18 -8.23 13.22
N THR A 11 9.32 -8.46 12.57
CA THR A 11 10.64 -8.25 13.20
C THR A 11 11.23 -6.87 12.91
N HIS A 12 10.85 -6.23 11.82
CA HIS A 12 11.42 -4.96 11.37
C HIS A 12 10.37 -3.87 11.19
N THR A 13 9.38 -4.08 10.31
CA THR A 13 8.46 -3.03 9.88
C THR A 13 7.58 -2.54 11.02
N PHE A 14 6.87 -3.41 11.71
CA PHE A 14 5.96 -3.01 12.78
C PHE A 14 6.69 -2.38 13.95
N VAL A 15 7.88 -2.90 14.29
CA VAL A 15 8.73 -2.34 15.34
C VAL A 15 9.19 -0.93 14.99
N GLU A 16 9.55 -0.70 13.74
CA GLU A 16 9.98 0.63 13.29
C GLU A 16 8.81 1.59 13.15
N GLU A 17 7.70 1.15 12.58
CA GLU A 17 6.49 1.97 12.38
C GLU A 17 5.89 2.44 13.71
N ALA A 18 5.93 1.64 14.76
CA ALA A 18 5.44 2.04 16.08
C ALA A 18 6.13 3.28 16.65
N LYS A 19 7.38 3.55 16.27
CA LYS A 19 8.12 4.74 16.73
C LYS A 19 7.51 6.05 16.21
N TYR A 20 6.75 6.01 15.13
CA TYR A 20 6.09 7.19 14.56
C TYR A 20 4.95 7.72 15.42
N GLN A 21 4.55 7.03 16.48
CA GLN A 21 3.72 7.59 17.54
C GLN A 21 4.37 8.80 18.22
N GLU A 22 5.71 8.81 18.32
CA GLU A 22 6.48 9.92 18.81
C GLU A 22 6.72 10.94 17.70
N LEU A 23 6.03 12.08 17.76
CA LEU A 23 6.10 13.10 16.70
C LEU A 23 7.53 13.60 16.42
N ALA A 24 8.38 13.72 17.44
CA ALA A 24 9.77 14.12 17.25
C ALA A 24 10.58 13.08 16.42
N TYR A 25 10.24 11.80 16.56
CA TYR A 25 10.80 10.74 15.72
C TYR A 25 10.26 10.84 14.29
N ALA A 26 8.94 10.97 14.16
CA ALA A 26 8.25 11.11 12.87
C ALA A 26 8.79 12.32 12.08
N GLU A 27 8.94 13.47 12.72
CA GLU A 27 9.47 14.69 12.10
C GLU A 27 10.85 14.46 11.50
N LYS A 28 11.77 13.92 12.30
CA LYS A 28 13.13 13.63 11.83
C LYS A 28 13.15 12.65 10.65
N ALA A 29 12.35 11.58 10.73
CA ALA A 29 12.29 10.56 9.68
C ALA A 29 11.68 11.12 8.39
N TYR A 30 10.61 11.90 8.52
CA TYR A 30 9.92 12.49 7.36
C TYR A 30 10.70 13.64 6.72
N ASP A 31 11.49 14.40 7.48
CA ASP A 31 12.43 15.38 6.91
C ASP A 31 13.46 14.70 6.01
N ILE A 32 14.03 13.58 6.45
CA ILE A 32 14.98 12.79 5.64
C ILE A 32 14.27 12.23 4.41
N PHE A 33 13.09 11.62 4.58
CA PHE A 33 12.32 11.04 3.49
C PHE A 33 11.93 12.09 2.44
N ALA A 34 11.39 13.24 2.86
CA ALA A 34 10.99 14.32 1.97
C ALA A 34 12.18 14.95 1.21
N ASP A 35 13.32 15.10 1.89
CA ASP A 35 14.56 15.60 1.26
C ASP A 35 15.12 14.61 0.22
N ASP A 36 15.11 13.32 0.53
CA ASP A 36 15.52 12.28 -0.41
C ASP A 36 14.54 12.14 -1.57
N MET A 37 13.23 12.24 -1.34
CA MET A 37 12.22 12.29 -2.40
C MET A 37 12.44 13.49 -3.33
N ARG A 38 12.73 14.66 -2.80
CA ARG A 38 13.02 15.86 -3.59
C ARG A 38 14.27 15.71 -4.45
N LYS A 39 15.27 14.95 -3.99
CA LYS A 39 16.51 14.66 -4.73
C LYS A 39 16.37 13.50 -5.71
N SER A 40 15.37 12.65 -5.53
CA SER A 40 15.03 11.59 -6.48
C SER A 40 14.33 12.20 -7.71
N ALA A 41 14.26 11.53 -8.81
CA ALA A 41 13.54 12.01 -9.99
C ALA A 41 12.00 11.91 -9.84
N THR A 42 11.50 11.57 -8.65
CA THR A 42 10.07 11.35 -8.36
C THR A 42 9.39 12.67 -8.07
N THR A 43 8.38 13.00 -8.85
CA THR A 43 7.55 14.21 -8.66
C THR A 43 6.13 13.89 -8.17
N ARG A 44 5.74 12.62 -8.27
CA ARG A 44 4.43 12.12 -7.80
C ARG A 44 4.63 10.82 -7.06
N ALA A 45 3.95 10.70 -5.92
CA ALA A 45 4.03 9.52 -5.08
C ALA A 45 2.64 9.11 -4.56
N CYS A 46 2.53 7.82 -4.24
CA CYS A 46 1.44 7.28 -3.45
C CYS A 46 2.08 6.57 -2.27
N VAL A 47 1.87 7.11 -1.07
CA VAL A 47 2.66 6.76 0.12
C VAL A 47 1.77 6.14 1.18
N PHE A 48 2.20 5.00 1.72
CA PHE A 48 1.65 4.45 2.94
C PHE A 48 2.24 5.22 4.12
N GLY A 49 1.38 5.81 4.95
CA GLY A 49 1.79 6.44 6.21
C GLY A 49 1.84 5.43 7.35
N THR A 50 1.28 5.80 8.48
CA THR A 50 1.15 4.95 9.67
C THR A 50 -0.29 4.98 10.18
N ILE A 51 -0.62 4.21 11.23
CA ILE A 51 -1.93 4.28 11.90
C ILE A 51 -2.14 5.61 12.67
N HIS A 52 -1.07 6.37 12.95
CA HIS A 52 -1.10 7.59 13.76
C HIS A 52 -1.48 8.82 12.92
N ASN A 53 -2.62 9.44 13.21
CA ASN A 53 -3.15 10.59 12.47
C ASN A 53 -2.17 11.76 12.39
N GLU A 54 -1.63 12.19 13.54
CA GLU A 54 -0.75 13.36 13.62
C GLU A 54 0.55 13.14 12.83
N ALA A 55 1.16 11.96 12.96
CA ALA A 55 2.34 11.62 12.17
C ALA A 55 2.03 11.56 10.66
N THR A 56 0.86 11.05 10.28
CA THR A 56 0.49 10.98 8.85
C THR A 56 0.17 12.37 8.28
N LEU A 57 -0.41 13.28 9.07
CA LEU A 57 -0.58 14.68 8.66
C LEU A 57 0.77 15.39 8.52
N LEU A 58 1.71 15.13 9.43
CA LEU A 58 3.08 15.64 9.35
C LEU A 58 3.80 15.15 8.07
N LEU A 59 3.61 13.88 7.70
CA LEU A 59 4.13 13.36 6.43
C LEU A 59 3.56 14.11 5.23
N MET A 60 2.26 14.40 5.23
CA MET A 60 1.61 15.18 4.16
C MET A 60 2.20 16.58 4.06
N GLU A 61 2.41 17.25 5.20
CA GLU A 61 3.04 18.59 5.28
C GLU A 61 4.45 18.57 4.68
N LYS A 62 5.32 17.66 5.14
CA LYS A 62 6.70 17.54 4.64
C LYS A 62 6.78 17.27 3.14
N LEU A 63 5.89 16.45 2.61
CA LEU A 63 5.84 16.17 1.17
C LEU A 63 5.29 17.36 0.37
N GLU A 64 4.30 18.09 0.90
CA GLU A 64 3.77 19.33 0.31
C GLU A 64 4.88 20.40 0.21
N GLU A 65 5.62 20.62 1.30
CA GLU A 65 6.76 21.54 1.36
C GLU A 65 7.89 21.13 0.40
N ALA A 66 8.12 19.85 0.23
CA ALA A 66 9.10 19.32 -0.73
C ALA A 66 8.66 19.48 -2.20
N GLY A 67 7.43 19.92 -2.46
CA GLY A 67 6.87 20.09 -3.81
C GLY A 67 6.44 18.79 -4.48
N ILE A 68 6.31 17.70 -3.71
CA ILE A 68 5.80 16.42 -4.20
C ILE A 68 4.28 16.51 -4.36
N LYS A 69 3.75 15.86 -5.40
CA LYS A 69 2.30 15.74 -5.62
C LYS A 69 1.87 14.28 -5.51
N GLY A 70 0.68 14.04 -4.98
CA GLY A 70 0.16 12.67 -4.96
C GLY A 70 -0.76 12.36 -3.81
N PHE A 71 -0.62 11.16 -3.29
CA PHE A 71 -1.48 10.65 -2.24
C PHE A 71 -0.66 10.17 -1.06
N VAL A 72 -1.20 10.39 0.13
CA VAL A 72 -0.74 9.78 1.38
C VAL A 72 -1.93 9.08 2.01
N GLY A 73 -1.73 7.91 2.57
CA GLY A 73 -2.76 7.17 3.27
C GLY A 73 -2.42 6.92 4.73
N LYS A 74 -3.37 7.23 5.61
CA LYS A 74 -3.36 6.69 6.96
C LYS A 74 -3.61 5.20 6.87
N VAL A 75 -2.72 4.40 7.43
CA VAL A 75 -2.86 2.94 7.46
C VAL A 75 -3.94 2.52 8.45
N ASN A 76 -4.71 1.51 8.08
CA ASN A 76 -5.74 0.92 8.93
C ASN A 76 -5.39 -0.54 9.25
N MET A 77 -5.39 -0.87 10.55
CA MET A 77 -5.16 -2.22 11.08
C MET A 77 -5.87 -2.37 12.43
N ASP A 78 -6.85 -3.24 12.53
CA ASP A 78 -7.60 -3.50 13.76
C ASP A 78 -7.57 -4.97 14.21
N ARG A 79 -6.80 -5.82 13.52
CA ARG A 79 -6.53 -7.22 13.90
C ARG A 79 -5.16 -7.69 13.42
N ASN A 80 -4.69 -8.81 13.96
CA ASN A 80 -3.52 -9.57 13.50
C ASN A 80 -2.23 -8.73 13.34
N SER A 81 -2.11 -7.67 14.10
CA SER A 81 -0.92 -6.84 14.25
C SER A 81 -0.51 -6.77 15.72
N PRO A 82 0.72 -6.40 16.04
CA PRO A 82 1.12 -6.24 17.44
C PRO A 82 0.25 -5.22 18.18
N ASP A 83 -0.05 -5.46 19.46
CA ASP A 83 -0.91 -4.59 20.28
C ASP A 83 -0.47 -3.12 20.27
N TYR A 84 0.84 -2.87 20.18
CA TYR A 84 1.41 -1.52 20.13
C TYR A 84 1.22 -0.82 18.77
N LEU A 85 0.75 -1.53 17.75
CA LEU A 85 0.47 -1.01 16.40
C LEU A 85 -0.85 -1.57 15.86
N CYS A 86 -1.84 -1.71 16.73
CA CYS A 86 -3.18 -2.17 16.40
C CYS A 86 -4.20 -1.13 16.84
N GLU A 87 -5.12 -0.79 15.98
CA GLU A 87 -6.22 0.13 16.32
C GLU A 87 -7.24 -0.58 17.21
N ALA A 88 -7.85 0.14 18.15
CA ALA A 88 -8.65 -0.45 19.21
C ALA A 88 -9.94 -1.16 18.72
N SER A 89 -10.47 -0.75 17.57
CA SER A 89 -11.65 -1.34 16.93
C SER A 89 -11.86 -0.76 15.53
N ALA A 90 -12.67 -1.42 14.71
CA ALA A 90 -13.12 -0.92 13.41
C ALA A 90 -13.74 0.48 13.51
N ALA A 91 -14.65 0.69 14.45
CA ALA A 91 -15.31 1.98 14.65
C ALA A 91 -14.34 3.11 15.04
N GLN A 92 -13.31 2.81 15.88
CA GLN A 92 -12.31 3.81 16.24
C GLN A 92 -11.41 4.11 15.05
N SER A 93 -10.95 3.09 14.32
CA SER A 93 -10.16 3.24 13.11
C SER A 93 -10.88 4.09 12.05
N ALA A 94 -12.16 3.82 11.81
CA ALA A 94 -12.99 4.59 10.88
C ALA A 94 -13.15 6.05 11.32
N LYS A 95 -13.42 6.29 12.60
CA LYS A 95 -13.52 7.63 13.16
C LYS A 95 -12.22 8.41 13.00
N ASP A 96 -11.10 7.82 13.39
CA ASP A 96 -9.78 8.45 13.27
C ASP A 96 -9.42 8.72 11.81
N THR A 97 -9.78 7.80 10.92
CA THR A 97 -9.60 7.98 9.47
C THR A 97 -10.45 9.12 8.94
N GLU A 98 -11.69 9.25 9.38
CA GLU A 98 -12.55 10.37 8.97
C GLU A 98 -12.04 11.72 9.50
N GLU A 99 -11.55 11.77 10.72
CA GLU A 99 -10.92 12.96 11.30
C GLU A 99 -9.67 13.37 10.51
N TRP A 100 -8.82 12.40 10.17
CA TRP A 100 -7.64 12.62 9.32
C TRP A 100 -8.01 13.10 7.91
N ILE A 101 -9.02 12.51 7.24
CA ILE A 101 -9.54 12.98 5.95
C ILE A 101 -9.98 14.44 6.02
N LYS A 102 -10.68 14.84 7.10
CA LYS A 102 -11.12 16.22 7.27
C LYS A 102 -9.94 17.19 7.48
N ALA A 103 -8.95 16.78 8.28
CA ALA A 103 -7.76 17.57 8.54
C ALA A 103 -6.86 17.68 7.29
N SER A 104 -6.79 16.63 6.45
CA SER A 104 -5.97 16.64 5.24
C SER A 104 -6.43 17.61 4.15
N LYS A 105 -7.64 18.19 4.26
CA LYS A 105 -8.16 19.19 3.30
C LYS A 105 -7.35 20.49 3.26
N GLN A 106 -6.48 20.71 4.21
CA GLN A 106 -5.58 21.88 4.22
C GLN A 106 -4.48 21.78 3.16
N PHE A 107 -4.16 20.58 2.66
CA PHE A 107 -3.11 20.35 1.66
C PHE A 107 -3.68 20.48 0.24
N GLU A 108 -2.93 21.10 -0.65
CA GLU A 108 -3.35 21.33 -2.04
C GLU A 108 -2.86 20.21 -2.99
N ASN A 109 -1.60 19.81 -2.84
CA ASN A 109 -0.93 18.89 -3.76
C ASN A 109 -0.88 17.45 -3.26
N ILE A 110 -0.97 17.23 -1.94
CA ILE A 110 -1.04 15.92 -1.31
C ILE A 110 -2.46 15.64 -0.87
N ARG A 111 -3.04 14.56 -1.36
CA ARG A 111 -4.44 14.18 -1.11
C ARG A 111 -4.54 12.90 -0.31
N PRO A 112 -5.63 12.71 0.45
CA PRO A 112 -5.86 11.46 1.15
C PRO A 112 -6.18 10.31 0.19
N ILE A 113 -5.74 9.11 0.55
CA ILE A 113 -6.10 7.84 -0.05
C ILE A 113 -6.39 6.83 1.06
N LEU A 114 -7.48 6.08 0.96
CA LEU A 114 -7.77 5.03 1.94
C LEU A 114 -6.73 3.93 1.86
N THR A 115 -6.27 3.47 3.02
CA THR A 115 -5.13 2.54 3.06
C THR A 115 -5.36 1.42 4.09
N PRO A 116 -6.35 0.52 3.89
CA PRO A 116 -6.31 -0.75 4.60
C PRO A 116 -4.98 -1.40 4.27
N ARG A 117 -4.18 -1.76 5.29
CA ARG A 117 -2.83 -2.27 5.03
C ARG A 117 -2.87 -3.48 4.10
N PHE A 118 -3.63 -4.48 4.49
CA PHE A 118 -3.97 -5.64 3.68
C PHE A 118 -5.08 -6.44 4.40
N ILE A 119 -5.76 -7.33 3.73
CA ILE A 119 -6.91 -8.05 4.27
C ILE A 119 -6.64 -8.75 5.62
N PRO A 120 -5.47 -9.40 5.83
CA PRO A 120 -5.21 -10.05 7.12
C PRO A 120 -5.25 -9.14 8.34
N THR A 121 -4.91 -7.85 8.19
CA THR A 121 -4.89 -6.91 9.32
C THR A 121 -6.15 -6.04 9.45
N CYS A 122 -7.16 -6.27 8.62
CA CYS A 122 -8.43 -5.52 8.66
C CYS A 122 -9.58 -6.48 8.90
N THR A 123 -10.43 -6.21 9.90
CA THR A 123 -11.66 -6.98 10.09
C THR A 123 -12.68 -6.68 8.98
N ASP A 124 -13.68 -7.53 8.82
CA ASP A 124 -14.77 -7.30 7.88
C ASP A 124 -15.50 -6.00 8.23
N GLU A 125 -15.72 -5.74 9.51
CA GLU A 125 -16.33 -4.51 10.03
C GLU A 125 -15.50 -3.27 9.64
N LEU A 126 -14.18 -3.33 9.75
CA LEU A 126 -13.33 -2.22 9.33
C LEU A 126 -13.39 -2.00 7.83
N MET A 127 -13.39 -3.05 7.03
CA MET A 127 -13.51 -2.94 5.58
C MET A 127 -14.86 -2.35 5.16
N GLU A 128 -15.95 -2.67 5.84
CA GLU A 128 -17.27 -2.05 5.63
C GLU A 128 -17.26 -0.56 5.96
N GLU A 129 -16.71 -0.16 7.11
CA GLU A 129 -16.58 1.24 7.51
C GLU A 129 -15.71 2.05 6.52
N LEU A 130 -14.59 1.47 6.05
CA LEU A 130 -13.74 2.12 5.05
C LEU A 130 -14.43 2.24 3.70
N SER A 131 -15.24 1.26 3.30
CA SER A 131 -16.08 1.33 2.10
C SER A 131 -17.09 2.47 2.18
N ASP A 132 -17.70 2.68 3.34
CA ASP A 132 -18.63 3.80 3.55
C ASP A 132 -17.93 5.16 3.52
N LEU A 133 -16.73 5.27 4.09
CA LEU A 133 -15.89 6.46 3.96
C LEU A 133 -15.47 6.71 2.51
N GLN A 134 -15.13 5.65 1.76
CA GLN A 134 -14.81 5.73 0.34
C GLN A 134 -15.93 6.39 -0.45
N LYS A 135 -17.16 5.89 -0.29
CA LYS A 135 -18.35 6.42 -0.96
C LYS A 135 -18.67 7.86 -0.53
N LYS A 136 -18.56 8.12 0.78
CA LYS A 136 -18.87 9.44 1.36
C LYS A 136 -17.95 10.54 0.88
N TYR A 137 -16.67 10.24 0.67
CA TYR A 137 -15.65 11.23 0.32
C TYR A 137 -15.11 11.08 -1.12
N ASP A 138 -15.60 10.11 -1.88
CA ASP A 138 -15.13 9.76 -3.24
C ASP A 138 -13.60 9.59 -3.29
N LEU A 139 -13.05 8.80 -2.36
CA LEU A 139 -11.62 8.62 -2.22
C LEU A 139 -11.11 7.42 -3.03
N PRO A 140 -9.89 7.49 -3.59
CA PRO A 140 -9.20 6.30 -4.07
C PRO A 140 -8.74 5.44 -2.89
N MET A 141 -8.36 4.20 -3.18
CA MET A 141 -7.84 3.23 -2.22
C MET A 141 -6.52 2.65 -2.71
N GLN A 142 -5.61 2.37 -1.79
CA GLN A 142 -4.40 1.57 -2.03
C GLN A 142 -4.27 0.46 -1.00
N SER A 143 -3.69 -0.67 -1.42
CA SER A 143 -3.36 -1.79 -0.54
C SER A 143 -2.34 -2.73 -1.20
N HIS A 144 -2.10 -3.89 -0.57
CA HIS A 144 -1.22 -4.96 -1.07
C HIS A 144 -2.07 -6.08 -1.67
N LEU A 145 -1.53 -6.75 -2.70
CA LEU A 145 -2.24 -7.82 -3.38
C LEU A 145 -1.28 -8.92 -3.85
N SER A 146 -1.54 -10.13 -3.42
CA SER A 146 -0.91 -11.36 -3.93
C SER A 146 0.62 -11.26 -4.05
N GLU A 147 1.26 -10.71 -3.01
CA GLU A 147 2.71 -10.55 -2.97
C GLU A 147 3.43 -11.85 -2.66
N ASN A 148 2.98 -12.58 -1.63
CA ASN A 148 3.63 -13.76 -1.10
C ASN A 148 2.63 -14.91 -0.90
N PHE A 149 3.07 -16.16 -1.04
CA PHE A 149 2.19 -17.33 -0.86
C PHE A 149 1.66 -17.47 0.56
N GLY A 150 2.44 -17.12 1.58
CA GLY A 150 2.00 -17.12 2.97
C GLY A 150 0.84 -16.16 3.20
N GLU A 151 0.94 -14.94 2.67
CA GLU A 151 -0.13 -13.94 2.69
C GLU A 151 -1.38 -14.43 1.97
N ILE A 152 -1.25 -14.98 0.77
CA ILE A 152 -2.38 -15.49 -0.02
C ILE A 152 -3.11 -16.62 0.73
N THR A 153 -2.35 -17.54 1.32
CA THR A 153 -2.93 -18.64 2.12
C THR A 153 -3.69 -18.09 3.31
N TRP A 154 -3.12 -17.12 3.99
CA TRP A 154 -3.77 -16.49 5.15
C TRP A 154 -5.07 -15.76 4.78
N VAL A 155 -5.08 -15.05 3.64
CA VAL A 155 -6.32 -14.46 3.10
C VAL A 155 -7.38 -15.52 2.81
N GLN A 156 -6.99 -16.65 2.23
CA GLN A 156 -7.92 -17.74 1.94
C GLN A 156 -8.51 -18.37 3.20
N GLU A 157 -7.74 -18.45 4.28
CA GLU A 157 -8.22 -18.91 5.59
C GLU A 157 -9.21 -17.91 6.21
N LEU A 158 -8.97 -16.61 6.07
CA LEU A 158 -9.82 -15.56 6.63
C LEU A 158 -11.07 -15.27 5.79
N CYS A 159 -10.98 -15.49 4.47
CA CYS A 159 -12.04 -15.23 3.49
C CYS A 159 -12.35 -16.49 2.67
N PRO A 160 -12.86 -17.58 3.30
CA PRO A 160 -13.06 -18.87 2.62
C PRO A 160 -14.14 -18.85 1.54
N ASP A 161 -14.93 -17.79 1.48
CA ASP A 161 -15.97 -17.51 0.49
C ASP A 161 -15.40 -16.88 -0.80
N THR A 162 -14.10 -16.59 -0.87
CA THR A 162 -13.44 -16.02 -2.04
C THR A 162 -12.61 -17.04 -2.80
N SER A 163 -12.51 -16.90 -4.12
CA SER A 163 -11.71 -17.78 -4.98
C SER A 163 -10.27 -17.31 -5.14
N PHE A 164 -10.01 -16.03 -4.92
CA PHE A 164 -8.68 -15.39 -4.98
C PHE A 164 -8.69 -14.09 -4.17
N TYR A 165 -7.50 -13.59 -3.85
CA TYR A 165 -7.31 -12.50 -2.90
C TYR A 165 -8.08 -11.22 -3.27
N GLY A 166 -8.08 -10.80 -4.53
CA GLY A 166 -8.76 -9.58 -4.98
C GLY A 166 -10.27 -9.57 -4.74
N GLU A 167 -10.91 -10.76 -4.67
CA GLU A 167 -12.34 -10.85 -4.32
C GLU A 167 -12.62 -10.38 -2.90
N ALA A 168 -11.67 -10.55 -1.97
CA ALA A 168 -11.82 -10.07 -0.60
C ALA A 168 -11.95 -8.52 -0.52
N TYR A 169 -11.27 -7.78 -1.39
CA TYR A 169 -11.49 -6.32 -1.53
C TYR A 169 -12.76 -6.01 -2.32
N ASN A 170 -13.03 -6.79 -3.37
CA ASN A 170 -14.18 -6.58 -4.23
C ASN A 170 -15.52 -6.73 -3.50
N LYS A 171 -15.57 -7.61 -2.49
CA LYS A 171 -16.72 -7.80 -1.59
C LYS A 171 -17.23 -6.48 -0.99
N TYR A 172 -16.32 -5.52 -0.74
CA TYR A 172 -16.63 -4.20 -0.19
C TYR A 172 -16.73 -3.10 -1.25
N GLY A 173 -16.65 -3.44 -2.55
CA GLY A 173 -16.62 -2.46 -3.64
C GLY A 173 -15.33 -1.64 -3.70
N MET A 174 -14.24 -2.14 -3.11
CA MET A 174 -12.95 -1.45 -3.02
C MET A 174 -11.88 -2.07 -3.93
N PHE A 175 -12.28 -2.52 -5.13
CA PHE A 175 -11.39 -3.17 -6.10
C PHE A 175 -11.65 -2.70 -7.53
N GLY A 176 -11.36 -1.43 -7.79
CA GLY A 176 -11.57 -0.84 -9.12
C GLY A 176 -13.02 -0.32 -9.32
N ASN A 177 -13.45 -0.19 -10.57
CA ASN A 177 -14.73 0.42 -10.94
C ASN A 177 -14.91 1.84 -10.36
N ASP A 178 -15.91 2.03 -9.50
CA ASP A 178 -16.22 3.31 -8.86
C ASP A 178 -15.16 3.72 -7.81
N CYS A 179 -14.45 2.74 -7.21
CA CYS A 179 -13.32 2.98 -6.32
C CYS A 179 -12.00 2.87 -7.09
N LYS A 180 -11.36 4.00 -7.41
CA LYS A 180 -10.02 3.97 -8.02
C LYS A 180 -9.04 3.31 -7.07
N THR A 181 -8.52 2.15 -7.48
CA THR A 181 -7.71 1.28 -6.61
C THR A 181 -6.31 1.11 -7.16
N ILE A 182 -5.31 1.22 -6.28
CA ILE A 182 -3.90 0.91 -6.55
C ILE A 182 -3.54 -0.31 -5.70
N MET A 183 -3.11 -1.39 -6.36
CA MET A 183 -2.64 -2.60 -5.69
C MET A 183 -1.14 -2.77 -5.87
N ALA A 184 -0.42 -2.86 -4.76
CA ALA A 184 1.02 -3.10 -4.77
C ALA A 184 1.31 -4.58 -5.04
N HIS A 185 2.46 -4.83 -5.66
CA HIS A 185 3.12 -6.11 -5.94
C HIS A 185 2.45 -6.95 -7.02
N CYS A 186 1.31 -7.58 -6.81
CA CYS A 186 0.59 -8.45 -7.75
C CYS A 186 1.50 -9.54 -8.36
N VAL A 187 2.32 -10.22 -7.51
CA VAL A 187 3.37 -11.17 -7.94
C VAL A 187 2.76 -12.49 -8.36
N HIS A 188 1.81 -12.98 -7.55
CA HIS A 188 1.20 -14.32 -7.66
C HIS A 188 -0.29 -14.27 -8.02
N SER A 189 -0.74 -13.17 -8.63
CA SER A 189 -2.14 -13.05 -9.06
C SER A 189 -2.53 -14.18 -10.01
N THR A 190 -3.68 -14.81 -9.73
CA THR A 190 -4.25 -15.86 -10.59
C THR A 190 -4.78 -15.27 -11.90
N GLU A 191 -5.07 -16.13 -12.88
CA GLU A 191 -5.65 -15.69 -14.16
C GLU A 191 -6.97 -14.94 -13.97
N ASP A 192 -7.81 -15.42 -13.08
CA ASP A 192 -9.11 -14.83 -12.77
C ASP A 192 -8.94 -13.49 -12.04
N GLU A 193 -7.99 -13.39 -11.11
CA GLU A 193 -7.64 -12.13 -10.44
C GLU A 193 -7.11 -11.10 -11.44
N ILE A 194 -6.19 -11.49 -12.33
CA ILE A 194 -5.66 -10.63 -13.40
C ILE A 194 -6.79 -10.12 -14.30
N LYS A 195 -7.71 -11.01 -14.66
CA LYS A 195 -8.87 -10.65 -15.47
C LYS A 195 -9.76 -9.63 -14.75
N MET A 196 -10.05 -9.86 -13.45
CA MET A 196 -10.84 -8.94 -12.64
C MET A 196 -10.14 -7.58 -12.52
N MET A 197 -8.84 -7.54 -12.20
CA MET A 197 -8.07 -6.29 -12.14
C MET A 197 -8.16 -5.49 -13.43
N LYS A 198 -8.04 -6.17 -14.59
CA LYS A 198 -8.14 -5.53 -15.90
C LYS A 198 -9.52 -4.97 -16.15
N ASP A 199 -10.56 -5.79 -15.96
CA ASP A 199 -11.96 -5.45 -16.30
C ASP A 199 -12.45 -4.30 -15.39
N GLN A 200 -12.01 -4.23 -14.14
CA GLN A 200 -12.36 -3.20 -13.18
C GLN A 200 -11.40 -2.00 -13.18
N GLY A 201 -10.34 -2.04 -13.97
CA GLY A 201 -9.42 -0.92 -14.15
C GLY A 201 -8.50 -0.64 -12.95
N VAL A 202 -8.16 -1.67 -12.18
CA VAL A 202 -7.21 -1.59 -11.05
C VAL A 202 -5.83 -1.19 -11.55
N PHE A 203 -5.17 -0.28 -10.83
CA PHE A 203 -3.79 0.11 -11.07
C PHE A 203 -2.83 -0.80 -10.29
N ILE A 204 -1.72 -1.16 -10.90
CA ILE A 204 -0.68 -1.98 -10.29
C ILE A 204 0.51 -1.09 -9.93
N ALA A 205 0.96 -1.14 -8.69
CA ALA A 205 2.25 -0.60 -8.27
C ALA A 205 3.28 -1.75 -8.25
N HIS A 206 4.12 -1.81 -9.28
CA HIS A 206 5.16 -2.84 -9.39
C HIS A 206 6.39 -2.44 -8.59
N CYS A 207 6.75 -3.25 -7.60
CA CYS A 207 7.85 -3.05 -6.65
C CYS A 207 8.96 -4.11 -6.86
N PRO A 208 9.74 -4.04 -7.97
CA PRO A 208 10.62 -5.15 -8.35
C PRO A 208 11.75 -5.42 -7.36
N GLU A 209 12.28 -4.38 -6.73
CA GLU A 209 13.38 -4.52 -5.78
C GLU A 209 12.90 -5.13 -4.47
N SER A 210 11.81 -4.63 -3.91
CA SER A 210 11.17 -5.18 -2.72
C SER A 210 10.79 -6.65 -2.91
N ASN A 211 10.09 -6.97 -4.00
CA ASN A 211 9.70 -8.34 -4.32
C ASN A 211 10.90 -9.30 -4.34
N THR A 212 12.06 -8.82 -4.80
CA THR A 212 13.30 -9.61 -4.83
C THR A 212 13.91 -9.73 -3.44
N ASN A 213 13.98 -8.64 -2.69
CA ASN A 213 14.60 -8.59 -1.36
C ASN A 213 13.83 -9.43 -0.33
N LEU A 214 12.50 -9.49 -0.44
CA LEU A 214 11.64 -10.27 0.45
C LEU A 214 11.35 -11.68 -0.08
N SER A 215 12.03 -12.10 -1.15
CA SER A 215 11.81 -13.40 -1.79
C SER A 215 10.36 -13.63 -2.23
N SER A 216 9.59 -12.58 -2.43
CA SER A 216 8.20 -12.64 -2.90
C SER A 216 8.11 -13.20 -4.32
N GLY A 217 9.13 -12.97 -5.15
CA GLY A 217 9.20 -13.49 -6.51
C GLY A 217 9.22 -12.40 -7.58
N VAL A 218 8.88 -12.80 -8.81
CA VAL A 218 8.87 -11.88 -9.97
C VAL A 218 7.46 -11.74 -10.52
N ALA A 219 6.89 -10.53 -10.47
CA ALA A 219 5.56 -10.26 -11.02
C ALA A 219 5.52 -10.44 -12.56
N PRO A 220 4.40 -10.90 -13.14
CA PRO A 220 4.27 -11.15 -14.57
C PRO A 220 4.05 -9.86 -15.38
N ILE A 221 4.93 -8.87 -15.21
CA ILE A 221 4.78 -7.49 -15.74
C ILE A 221 4.62 -7.46 -17.25
N ARG A 222 5.35 -8.33 -17.96
CA ARG A 222 5.19 -8.38 -19.43
C ARG A 222 3.77 -8.74 -19.83
N LYS A 223 3.18 -9.73 -19.16
CA LYS A 223 1.78 -10.12 -19.37
C LYS A 223 0.83 -8.96 -19.08
N TYR A 224 1.02 -8.26 -17.98
CA TYR A 224 0.18 -7.11 -17.62
C TYR A 224 0.27 -6.00 -18.66
N LEU A 225 1.48 -5.70 -19.17
CA LEU A 225 1.69 -4.73 -20.24
C LEU A 225 1.01 -5.16 -21.56
N ASP A 226 1.17 -6.43 -21.96
CA ASP A 226 0.58 -6.97 -23.17
C ASP A 226 -0.96 -6.97 -23.10
N MET A 227 -1.52 -7.07 -21.90
CA MET A 227 -2.96 -6.92 -21.65
C MET A 227 -3.43 -5.45 -21.60
N GLY A 228 -2.52 -4.47 -21.66
CA GLY A 228 -2.85 -3.04 -21.57
C GLY A 228 -3.27 -2.59 -20.17
N MET A 229 -2.83 -3.28 -19.11
CA MET A 229 -3.12 -2.91 -17.73
C MET A 229 -2.35 -1.64 -17.33
N LYS A 230 -2.88 -0.91 -16.36
CA LYS A 230 -2.27 0.31 -15.84
C LYS A 230 -1.23 -0.03 -14.78
N ILE A 231 0.04 0.26 -15.05
CA ILE A 231 1.15 -0.10 -14.18
C ILE A 231 1.99 1.15 -13.89
N GLY A 232 2.31 1.35 -12.61
CA GLY A 232 3.34 2.25 -12.12
C GLY A 232 4.48 1.48 -11.46
N LEU A 233 5.64 2.14 -11.29
CA LEU A 233 6.74 1.60 -10.50
C LEU A 233 6.65 2.12 -9.07
N GLY A 234 6.91 1.26 -8.10
CA GLY A 234 7.10 1.58 -6.70
C GLY A 234 8.54 1.31 -6.25
N SER A 235 9.05 2.16 -5.38
CA SER A 235 10.32 1.89 -4.67
C SER A 235 10.10 0.92 -3.52
N ASP A 236 8.94 1.03 -2.90
CA ASP A 236 8.58 0.27 -1.71
C ASP A 236 9.68 0.32 -0.64
N VAL A 237 10.24 1.52 -0.42
CA VAL A 237 11.21 1.74 0.64
C VAL A 237 10.48 1.67 2.01
N ALA A 238 10.93 0.81 3.03
CA ALA A 238 12.31 0.31 3.08
C ALA A 238 12.49 -1.20 2.77
N ALA A 239 11.54 -1.89 2.14
CA ALA A 239 11.83 -3.22 1.56
C ALA A 239 12.63 -3.08 0.25
N GLY A 240 12.36 -2.06 -0.55
CA GLY A 240 13.30 -1.56 -1.56
C GLY A 240 14.38 -0.69 -0.91
N SER A 241 15.59 -0.71 -1.42
CA SER A 241 16.78 -0.09 -0.82
C SER A 241 16.95 1.39 -1.17
N THR A 242 16.19 1.91 -2.13
CA THR A 242 16.37 3.27 -2.66
C THR A 242 15.07 3.88 -3.20
N LEU A 243 14.96 5.20 -3.14
CA LEU A 243 13.87 5.97 -3.78
C LEU A 243 14.11 6.21 -5.29
N SER A 244 15.19 5.68 -5.86
CA SER A 244 15.54 5.88 -7.27
C SER A 244 14.61 5.12 -8.21
N MET A 245 13.77 5.83 -8.94
CA MET A 245 12.95 5.21 -10.00
C MET A 245 13.79 4.68 -11.16
N PHE A 246 15.01 5.17 -11.37
CA PHE A 246 15.93 4.58 -12.37
C PHE A 246 16.39 3.18 -11.94
N THR A 247 16.63 2.98 -10.65
CA THR A 247 16.92 1.65 -10.09
C THR A 247 15.70 0.74 -10.26
N ALA A 248 14.52 1.19 -9.89
CA ALA A 248 13.28 0.44 -10.07
C ALA A 248 13.03 0.04 -11.53
N MET A 249 13.28 0.95 -12.50
CA MET A 249 13.20 0.65 -13.94
C MET A 249 14.19 -0.43 -14.37
N SER A 250 15.42 -0.33 -13.92
CA SER A 250 16.47 -1.33 -14.23
C SER A 250 16.10 -2.70 -13.68
N MET A 251 15.69 -2.75 -12.42
CA MET A 251 15.25 -3.99 -11.77
C MET A 251 14.01 -4.60 -12.45
N ALA A 252 13.02 -3.79 -12.80
CA ALA A 252 11.83 -4.24 -13.52
C ALA A 252 12.19 -4.94 -14.84
N ILE A 253 13.13 -4.37 -15.61
CA ILE A 253 13.59 -4.96 -16.88
C ILE A 253 14.33 -6.28 -16.63
N GLN A 254 15.22 -6.32 -15.63
CA GLN A 254 16.02 -7.51 -15.32
C GLN A 254 15.12 -8.65 -14.83
N CYS A 255 14.25 -8.39 -13.86
CA CYS A 255 13.29 -9.37 -13.33
C CYS A 255 12.34 -9.88 -14.42
N SER A 256 11.82 -8.99 -15.26
CA SER A 256 10.96 -9.38 -16.38
C SER A 256 11.67 -10.33 -17.36
N LYS A 257 12.95 -10.09 -17.66
CA LYS A 257 13.75 -10.99 -18.52
C LYS A 257 14.00 -12.35 -17.88
N LEU A 258 14.18 -12.41 -16.55
CA LEU A 258 14.35 -13.66 -15.83
C LEU A 258 13.06 -14.51 -15.87
N ARG A 259 11.90 -13.86 -15.72
CA ARG A 259 10.61 -14.58 -15.79
C ARG A 259 10.20 -14.98 -17.20
N TRP A 260 10.65 -14.28 -18.22
CA TRP A 260 10.27 -14.50 -19.63
C TRP A 260 10.73 -15.84 -20.20
N ARG A 261 11.69 -16.48 -19.58
CA ARG A 261 12.22 -17.80 -20.01
C ARG A 261 11.60 -18.91 -19.20
#